data_a26b508f8458b0a7f94edb288f26604f
#
_entry.id   a26b508f8458b0a7f94edb288f26604f
#
_cell.length_a   1.000
_cell.length_b   1.000
_cell.length_c   1.000
_cell.angle_alpha   90.00
_cell.angle_beta   90.00
_cell.angle_gamma   90.00
#
_symmetry.space_group_name_H-M   'P 1'
#
loop_
_entity.id
_entity.type
_entity.pdbx_description
1 polymer ?
#
loop_
_entity_poly.entity_id
_entity_poly.type
_entity_poly.pdbx_seq_one_letter_code
_entity_poly.pdbx_strand_id
1 'polypeptide(L)'
;AYVQHAQSLSICTVLNPSPMLTPDELRAFPWAGLHVLIVNEGESAELQAALGPDARTLADVPCLAPIPWLVVTRGSQGSSAGVILDGKRTWIDVPASRTTHVVNTTGAGDTYTGYLVAGLMTTDHWTIDRVRAVLQRASVAAAMAVEVDGAMDSIPAASEVEARCRSL
;
A
#
# COMPACT_ATOMS: atom_id res chain seq x y z
N ALA A 1 -11.39 -1.49 -18.28
CA ALA A 1 -11.16 -0.37 -19.21
C ALA A 1 -10.04 0.56 -18.72
N TYR A 2 -10.14 1.21 -17.52
CA TYR A 2 -9.16 2.23 -17.08
C TYR A 2 -7.73 1.69 -16.94
N VAL A 3 -7.51 0.55 -16.26
CA VAL A 3 -6.17 -0.04 -16.08
C VAL A 3 -5.50 -0.35 -17.43
N GLN A 4 -6.24 -0.95 -18.37
CA GLN A 4 -5.74 -1.26 -19.70
C GLN A 4 -5.40 0.00 -20.51
N HIS A 5 -6.21 1.06 -20.37
CA HIS A 5 -5.93 2.34 -21.01
C HIS A 5 -4.69 3.01 -20.40
N ALA A 6 -4.58 3.04 -19.08
CA ALA A 6 -3.38 3.54 -18.40
C ALA A 6 -2.12 2.79 -18.84
N GLN A 7 -2.21 1.46 -18.95
CA GLN A 7 -1.12 0.62 -19.43
C GLN A 7 -0.71 0.98 -20.87
N SER A 8 -1.67 1.23 -21.78
CA SER A 8 -1.37 1.66 -23.15
C SER A 8 -0.66 3.02 -23.25
N LEU A 9 -0.79 3.83 -22.20
CA LEU A 9 -0.14 5.14 -22.06
C LEU A 9 1.11 5.11 -21.18
N SER A 10 1.55 3.93 -20.73
CA SER A 10 2.67 3.75 -19.79
C SER A 10 2.50 4.54 -18.48
N ILE A 11 1.26 4.69 -18.02
CA ILE A 11 0.94 5.36 -16.76
C ILE A 11 1.00 4.34 -15.62
N CYS A 12 1.70 4.68 -14.55
CA CYS A 12 1.74 3.87 -13.33
C CYS A 12 0.34 3.79 -12.70
N THR A 13 -0.11 2.57 -12.42
CA THR A 13 -1.43 2.28 -11.85
C THR A 13 -1.33 1.76 -10.44
N VAL A 14 -2.11 2.35 -9.56
CA VAL A 14 -2.22 1.96 -8.15
C VAL A 14 -3.66 1.55 -7.86
N LEU A 15 -3.86 0.47 -7.16
CA LEU A 15 -5.17 0.01 -6.69
C LEU A 15 -5.16 -0.18 -5.18
N ASN A 16 -6.11 0.46 -4.51
CA ASN A 16 -6.54 0.11 -3.16
C ASN A 16 -8.04 -0.23 -3.26
N PRO A 17 -8.42 -1.52 -3.24
CA PRO A 17 -9.80 -1.96 -3.46
C PRO A 17 -10.62 -1.84 -2.17
N SER A 18 -10.97 -0.62 -1.79
CA SER A 18 -11.81 -0.36 -0.62
C SER A 18 -13.01 0.51 -1.04
N PRO A 19 -14.25 -0.01 -0.99
CA PRO A 19 -14.61 -1.37 -0.59
C PRO A 19 -14.13 -2.44 -1.57
N MET A 20 -14.00 -3.70 -1.07
CA MET A 20 -13.56 -4.83 -1.89
C MET A 20 -14.53 -5.12 -3.04
N LEU A 21 -13.99 -5.49 -4.18
CA LEU A 21 -14.73 -5.98 -5.34
C LEU A 21 -15.32 -7.37 -5.06
N THR A 22 -16.41 -7.70 -5.75
CA THR A 22 -16.97 -9.03 -5.68
C THR A 22 -16.01 -10.09 -6.23
N PRO A 23 -16.12 -11.37 -5.83
CA PRO A 23 -15.23 -12.44 -6.36
C PRO A 23 -15.21 -12.54 -7.89
N ASP A 24 -16.33 -12.28 -8.56
CA ASP A 24 -16.41 -12.31 -10.02
C ASP A 24 -15.70 -11.11 -10.65
N GLU A 25 -15.85 -9.93 -10.07
CA GLU A 25 -15.10 -8.74 -10.51
C GLU A 25 -13.60 -8.91 -10.30
N LEU A 26 -13.18 -9.51 -9.16
CA LEU A 26 -11.78 -9.81 -8.89
C LEU A 26 -11.20 -10.76 -9.94
N ARG A 27 -11.93 -11.82 -10.32
CA ARG A 27 -11.49 -12.77 -11.36
C ARG A 27 -11.40 -12.12 -12.74
N ALA A 28 -12.26 -11.16 -13.03
CA ALA A 28 -12.28 -10.43 -14.30
C ALA A 28 -11.34 -9.22 -14.34
N PHE A 29 -10.73 -8.85 -13.21
CA PHE A 29 -9.89 -7.65 -13.11
C PHE A 29 -8.58 -7.81 -13.90
N PRO A 30 -8.13 -6.80 -14.66
CA PRO A 30 -6.92 -6.85 -15.48
C PRO A 30 -5.64 -6.65 -14.64
N TRP A 31 -5.32 -7.60 -13.78
CA TRP A 31 -4.19 -7.55 -12.83
C TRP A 31 -2.84 -7.29 -13.49
N ALA A 32 -2.62 -7.82 -14.70
CA ALA A 32 -1.35 -7.67 -15.41
C ALA A 32 -0.96 -6.22 -15.74
N GLY A 33 -1.93 -5.29 -15.71
CA GLY A 33 -1.68 -3.87 -15.94
C GLY A 33 -1.47 -3.06 -14.67
N LEU A 34 -1.46 -3.71 -13.50
CA LEU A 34 -1.31 -3.03 -12.23
C LEU A 34 0.16 -2.96 -11.81
N HIS A 35 0.57 -1.81 -11.27
CA HIS A 35 1.93 -1.59 -10.77
C HIS A 35 2.01 -1.71 -9.24
N VAL A 36 0.98 -1.26 -8.54
CA VAL A 36 0.91 -1.26 -7.08
C VAL A 36 -0.45 -1.74 -6.62
N LEU A 37 -0.48 -2.73 -5.76
CA LEU A 37 -1.65 -3.18 -5.02
C LEU A 37 -1.44 -2.91 -3.54
N ILE A 38 -2.35 -2.17 -2.93
CA ILE A 38 -2.32 -1.85 -1.50
C ILE A 38 -3.61 -2.39 -0.88
N VAL A 39 -3.48 -3.23 0.12
CA VAL A 39 -4.60 -3.85 0.83
C VAL A 39 -4.34 -3.92 2.33
N ASN A 40 -5.38 -4.02 3.12
CA ASN A 40 -5.25 -4.42 4.52
C ASN A 40 -5.26 -5.96 4.66
N GLU A 41 -5.10 -6.47 5.89
CA GLU A 41 -5.07 -7.91 6.15
C GLU A 41 -6.36 -8.62 5.74
N GLY A 42 -7.52 -8.01 6.02
CA GLY A 42 -8.83 -8.56 5.64
C GLY A 42 -8.98 -8.64 4.11
N GLU A 43 -8.71 -7.53 3.43
CA GLU A 43 -8.73 -7.44 1.96
C GLU A 43 -7.73 -8.42 1.32
N SER A 44 -6.55 -8.60 1.92
CA SER A 44 -5.56 -9.58 1.49
C SER A 44 -6.11 -11.01 1.57
N ALA A 45 -6.77 -11.35 2.66
CA ALA A 45 -7.39 -12.67 2.83
C ALA A 45 -8.54 -12.91 1.83
N GLU A 46 -9.37 -11.90 1.57
CA GLU A 46 -10.44 -11.98 0.57
C GLU A 46 -9.90 -12.18 -0.85
N LEU A 47 -8.82 -11.47 -1.22
CA LEU A 47 -8.14 -11.67 -2.51
C LEU A 47 -7.59 -13.07 -2.66
N GLN A 48 -6.93 -13.60 -1.63
CA GLN A 48 -6.41 -14.96 -1.64
C GLN A 48 -7.54 -15.99 -1.77
N ALA A 49 -8.60 -15.83 -1.00
CA ALA A 49 -9.76 -16.72 -1.07
C ALA A 49 -10.43 -16.72 -2.47
N ALA A 50 -10.49 -15.56 -3.13
CA ALA A 50 -11.15 -15.42 -4.43
C ALA A 50 -10.28 -15.88 -5.62
N LEU A 51 -8.96 -15.65 -5.56
CA LEU A 51 -8.04 -15.77 -6.70
C LEU A 51 -7.00 -16.90 -6.58
N GLY A 52 -6.73 -17.35 -5.36
CA GLY A 52 -5.76 -18.42 -5.09
C GLY A 52 -5.94 -18.98 -3.69
N PRO A 53 -6.96 -19.82 -3.45
CA PRO A 53 -7.32 -20.31 -2.11
C PRO A 53 -6.19 -21.11 -1.43
N ASP A 54 -5.26 -21.67 -2.20
CA ASP A 54 -4.10 -22.40 -1.68
C ASP A 54 -2.86 -21.51 -1.48
N ALA A 55 -2.95 -20.21 -1.85
CA ALA A 55 -1.85 -19.27 -1.73
C ALA A 55 -1.59 -18.92 -0.25
N ARG A 56 -0.32 -18.89 0.15
CA ARG A 56 0.09 -18.47 1.50
C ARG A 56 0.26 -16.96 1.61
N THR A 57 0.62 -16.34 0.51
CA THR A 57 0.79 -14.88 0.39
C THR A 57 0.17 -14.37 -0.91
N LEU A 58 -0.03 -13.06 -1.03
CA LEU A 58 -0.48 -12.45 -2.30
C LEU A 58 0.47 -12.77 -3.46
N ALA A 59 1.76 -12.93 -3.20
CA ALA A 59 2.75 -13.23 -4.24
C ALA A 59 2.64 -14.65 -4.78
N ASP A 60 1.97 -15.56 -4.06
CA ASP A 60 1.72 -16.93 -4.51
C ASP A 60 0.49 -17.01 -5.43
N VAL A 61 -0.34 -15.96 -5.48
CA VAL A 61 -1.49 -15.86 -6.36
C VAL A 61 -1.01 -15.55 -7.78
N PRO A 62 -1.22 -16.43 -8.78
CA PRO A 62 -0.57 -16.30 -10.09
C PRO A 62 -0.81 -14.99 -10.81
N CYS A 63 -2.03 -14.43 -10.74
CA CYS A 63 -2.36 -13.14 -11.38
C CYS A 63 -1.81 -11.92 -10.62
N LEU A 64 -1.49 -12.05 -9.35
CA LEU A 64 -0.91 -10.99 -8.52
C LEU A 64 0.63 -11.05 -8.48
N ALA A 65 1.21 -12.22 -8.69
CA ALA A 65 2.66 -12.43 -8.66
C ALA A 65 3.47 -11.49 -9.56
N PRO A 66 3.01 -11.07 -10.76
CA PRO A 66 3.74 -10.12 -11.61
C PRO A 66 3.67 -8.65 -11.14
N ILE A 67 2.76 -8.29 -10.23
CA ILE A 67 2.57 -6.90 -9.81
C ILE A 67 3.85 -6.42 -9.10
N PRO A 68 4.50 -5.33 -9.53
CA PRO A 68 5.76 -4.88 -8.95
C PRO A 68 5.72 -4.63 -7.44
N TRP A 69 4.63 -4.06 -6.93
CA TRP A 69 4.46 -3.74 -5.53
C TRP A 69 3.19 -4.37 -4.96
N LEU A 70 3.34 -5.28 -4.01
CA LEU A 70 2.25 -5.84 -3.20
C LEU A 70 2.43 -5.33 -1.77
N VAL A 71 1.53 -4.47 -1.31
CA VAL A 71 1.62 -3.85 0.01
C VAL A 71 0.44 -4.29 0.87
N VAL A 72 0.74 -4.79 2.06
CA VAL A 72 -0.25 -5.19 3.05
C VAL A 72 -0.09 -4.32 4.30
N THR A 73 -1.11 -3.53 4.62
CA THR A 73 -1.17 -2.76 5.87
C THR A 73 -1.77 -3.61 6.99
N ARG A 74 -1.21 -3.52 8.19
CA ARG A 74 -1.55 -4.35 9.35
C ARG A 74 -1.86 -3.49 10.59
N GLY A 75 -2.45 -2.33 10.38
CA GLY A 75 -2.80 -1.40 11.45
C GLY A 75 -1.63 -1.13 12.41
N SER A 76 -1.81 -1.41 13.69
CA SER A 76 -0.77 -1.22 14.72
C SER A 76 0.45 -2.13 14.59
N GLN A 77 0.42 -3.12 13.70
CA GLN A 77 1.57 -3.99 13.41
C GLN A 77 2.43 -3.45 12.25
N GLY A 78 2.03 -2.35 11.62
CA GLY A 78 2.77 -1.72 10.54
C GLY A 78 2.35 -2.21 9.16
N SER A 79 3.32 -2.42 8.28
CA SER A 79 3.06 -2.85 6.90
C SER A 79 4.16 -3.77 6.38
N SER A 80 3.81 -4.57 5.37
CA SER A 80 4.72 -5.43 4.63
C SER A 80 4.60 -5.10 3.15
N ALA A 81 5.73 -4.94 2.46
CA ALA A 81 5.75 -4.73 1.03
C ALA A 81 6.61 -5.77 0.33
N GLY A 82 5.99 -6.55 -0.56
CA GLY A 82 6.70 -7.40 -1.49
C GLY A 82 7.00 -6.63 -2.77
N VAL A 83 8.25 -6.25 -3.00
CA VAL A 83 8.67 -5.43 -4.14
C VAL A 83 9.57 -6.24 -5.07
N ILE A 84 9.39 -6.11 -6.39
CA ILE A 84 10.28 -6.73 -7.37
C ILE A 84 11.49 -5.79 -7.56
N LEU A 85 12.64 -6.22 -7.05
CA LEU A 85 13.93 -5.55 -7.20
C LEU A 85 14.86 -6.48 -7.98
N ASP A 86 15.47 -5.99 -9.04
CA ASP A 86 16.36 -6.77 -9.92
C ASP A 86 15.75 -8.12 -10.36
N GLY A 87 14.47 -8.11 -10.69
CA GLY A 87 13.72 -9.28 -11.11
C GLY A 87 13.32 -10.26 -10.00
N LYS A 88 13.63 -9.97 -8.74
CA LYS A 88 13.33 -10.83 -7.59
C LYS A 88 12.38 -10.14 -6.62
N ARG A 89 11.34 -10.85 -6.16
CA ARG A 89 10.46 -10.40 -5.08
C ARG A 89 11.22 -10.36 -3.75
N THR A 90 11.30 -9.19 -3.15
CA THR A 90 11.89 -8.97 -1.82
C THR A 90 10.82 -8.43 -0.90
N TRP A 91 10.64 -9.05 0.27
CA TRP A 91 9.71 -8.58 1.28
C TRP A 91 10.42 -7.65 2.26
N ILE A 92 9.78 -6.53 2.54
CA ILE A 92 10.29 -5.49 3.44
C ILE A 92 9.19 -5.17 4.44
N ASP A 93 9.46 -5.44 5.72
CA ASP A 93 8.56 -5.13 6.81
C ASP A 93 8.95 -3.80 7.46
N VAL A 94 7.93 -3.01 7.78
CA VAL A 94 8.07 -1.74 8.49
C VAL A 94 7.09 -1.75 9.66
N PRO A 95 7.56 -1.53 10.90
CA PRO A 95 6.67 -1.43 12.05
C PRO A 95 5.77 -0.21 11.94
N ALA A 96 4.63 -0.25 12.64
CA ALA A 96 3.81 0.94 12.79
C ALA A 96 4.58 2.06 13.49
N SER A 97 4.40 3.29 13.04
CA SER A 97 4.93 4.43 13.77
C SER A 97 4.17 4.61 15.08
N ARG A 98 4.87 5.10 16.12
CA ARG A 98 4.27 5.35 17.42
C ARG A 98 3.23 6.46 17.31
N THR A 99 2.08 6.23 17.95
CA THR A 99 1.03 7.23 18.16
C THR A 99 1.08 7.71 19.61
N THR A 100 0.72 8.96 19.86
CA THR A 100 0.57 9.49 21.21
C THR A 100 -0.79 9.08 21.81
N HIS A 101 -1.82 9.07 20.97
CA HIS A 101 -3.18 8.63 21.30
C HIS A 101 -3.92 8.30 19.99
N VAL A 102 -4.96 7.50 20.07
CA VAL A 102 -5.81 7.16 18.94
C VAL A 102 -7.17 7.79 19.16
N VAL A 103 -7.55 8.70 18.26
CA VAL A 103 -8.86 9.38 18.26
C VAL A 103 -9.81 8.68 17.32
N ASN A 104 -9.39 8.53 16.05
CA ASN A 104 -10.20 7.94 14.99
C ASN A 104 -9.29 7.23 13.98
N THR A 105 -9.66 6.02 13.55
CA THR A 105 -8.86 5.26 12.58
C THR A 105 -9.34 5.45 11.14
N THR A 106 -10.43 6.20 10.94
CA THR A 106 -10.97 6.49 9.60
C THR A 106 -9.98 7.32 8.79
N GLY A 107 -9.74 6.94 7.55
CA GLY A 107 -8.81 7.63 6.66
C GLY A 107 -7.32 7.31 6.86
N ALA A 108 -6.94 6.52 7.87
CA ALA A 108 -5.54 6.14 8.07
C ALA A 108 -4.98 5.31 6.90
N GLY A 109 -5.77 4.40 6.35
CA GLY A 109 -5.41 3.62 5.15
C GLY A 109 -5.27 4.50 3.90
N ASP A 110 -6.18 5.46 3.72
CA ASP A 110 -6.13 6.42 2.61
C ASP A 110 -4.93 7.34 2.74
N THR A 111 -4.64 7.82 3.95
CA THR A 111 -3.43 8.61 4.25
C THR A 111 -2.16 7.81 3.95
N TYR A 112 -2.08 6.56 4.40
CA TYR A 112 -0.96 5.67 4.09
C TYR A 112 -0.78 5.53 2.57
N THR A 113 -1.88 5.25 1.86
CA THR A 113 -1.90 5.08 0.39
C THR A 113 -1.43 6.35 -0.30
N GLY A 114 -1.94 7.52 0.07
CA GLY A 114 -1.57 8.81 -0.50
C GLY A 114 -0.07 9.11 -0.33
N TYR A 115 0.47 8.91 0.87
CA TYR A 115 1.89 9.12 1.15
C TYR A 115 2.80 8.10 0.47
N LEU A 116 2.36 6.84 0.36
CA LEU A 116 3.08 5.84 -0.43
C LEU A 116 3.15 6.24 -1.91
N VAL A 117 2.01 6.60 -2.51
CA VAL A 117 1.95 7.04 -3.92
C VAL A 117 2.84 8.26 -4.15
N ALA A 118 2.78 9.27 -3.28
CA ALA A 118 3.65 10.44 -3.35
C ALA A 118 5.15 10.04 -3.28
N GLY A 119 5.49 9.08 -2.42
CA GLY A 119 6.84 8.54 -2.32
C GLY A 119 7.29 7.80 -3.58
N LEU A 120 6.40 7.03 -4.22
CA LEU A 120 6.69 6.31 -5.46
C LEU A 120 7.03 7.25 -6.63
N MET A 121 6.54 8.48 -6.61
CA MET A 121 6.82 9.49 -7.64
C MET A 121 8.18 10.18 -7.50
N THR A 122 8.95 9.88 -6.47
CA THR A 122 10.22 10.59 -6.18
C THR A 122 11.44 9.99 -6.88
N THR A 123 11.37 8.75 -7.35
CA THR A 123 12.51 8.05 -7.97
C THR A 123 12.06 6.90 -8.87
N ASP A 124 12.86 6.64 -9.92
CA ASP A 124 12.70 5.46 -10.78
C ASP A 124 13.69 4.34 -10.38
N HIS A 125 14.60 4.61 -9.43
CA HIS A 125 15.58 3.63 -8.96
C HIS A 125 15.29 3.21 -7.54
N TRP A 126 14.88 1.94 -7.38
CA TRP A 126 14.49 1.38 -6.11
C TRP A 126 15.59 0.52 -5.49
N THR A 127 15.88 0.79 -4.23
CA THR A 127 16.70 -0.04 -3.34
C THR A 127 15.89 -0.40 -2.11
N ILE A 128 16.33 -1.41 -1.36
CA ILE A 128 15.66 -1.82 -0.10
C ILE A 128 15.52 -0.62 0.85
N ASP A 129 16.54 0.23 0.97
CA ASP A 129 16.51 1.37 1.88
C ASP A 129 15.54 2.46 1.41
N ARG A 130 15.44 2.71 0.11
CA ARG A 130 14.44 3.66 -0.44
C ARG A 130 13.02 3.14 -0.26
N VAL A 131 12.79 1.85 -0.50
CA VAL A 131 11.49 1.22 -0.23
C VAL A 131 11.13 1.38 1.25
N ARG A 132 12.06 1.02 2.15
CA ARG A 132 11.84 1.15 3.59
C ARG A 132 11.52 2.59 3.99
N ALA A 133 12.27 3.57 3.47
CA ALA A 133 12.05 4.99 3.77
C ALA A 133 10.64 5.48 3.34
N VAL A 134 10.17 5.08 2.17
CA VAL A 134 8.83 5.45 1.68
C VAL A 134 7.73 4.80 2.53
N LEU A 135 7.87 3.51 2.87
CA LEU A 135 6.92 2.81 3.74
C LEU A 135 6.91 3.41 5.16
N GLN A 136 8.07 3.76 5.72
CA GLN A 136 8.17 4.42 7.03
C GLN A 136 7.47 5.78 7.02
N ARG A 137 7.69 6.59 5.98
CA ARG A 137 7.02 7.88 5.84
C ARG A 137 5.50 7.73 5.75
N ALA A 138 5.01 6.77 4.97
CA ALA A 138 3.59 6.45 4.89
C ALA A 138 3.03 5.98 6.25
N SER A 139 3.78 5.16 6.99
CA SER A 139 3.43 4.71 8.34
C SER A 139 3.36 5.86 9.34
N VAL A 140 4.29 6.83 9.28
CA VAL A 140 4.27 8.03 10.12
C VAL A 140 3.03 8.88 9.83
N ALA A 141 2.74 9.12 8.56
CA ALA A 141 1.56 9.90 8.15
C ALA A 141 0.25 9.24 8.63
N ALA A 142 0.10 7.93 8.45
CA ALA A 142 -1.06 7.17 8.93
C ALA A 142 -1.18 7.20 10.46
N ALA A 143 -0.06 7.14 11.19
CA ALA A 143 -0.03 7.25 12.64
C ALA A 143 -0.43 8.66 13.12
N MET A 144 -0.08 9.72 12.40
CA MET A 144 -0.54 11.09 12.68
C MET A 144 -2.03 11.25 12.37
N ALA A 145 -2.51 10.67 11.30
CA ALA A 145 -3.92 10.73 10.94
C ALA A 145 -4.84 10.14 12.02
N VAL A 146 -4.46 9.04 12.68
CA VAL A 146 -5.29 8.46 13.75
C VAL A 146 -5.33 9.29 15.02
N GLU A 147 -4.46 10.29 15.17
CA GLU A 147 -4.41 11.21 16.32
C GLU A 147 -5.40 12.38 16.20
N VAL A 148 -6.04 12.56 15.03
CA VAL A 148 -6.97 13.66 14.73
C VAL A 148 -8.31 13.08 14.28
N ASP A 149 -9.40 13.72 14.64
CA ASP A 149 -10.74 13.32 14.19
C ASP A 149 -11.01 13.79 12.75
N GLY A 150 -11.72 12.97 11.99
CA GLY A 150 -12.09 13.24 10.61
C GLY A 150 -11.22 12.49 9.59
N ALA A 151 -11.80 12.16 8.44
CA ALA A 151 -11.12 11.40 7.38
C ALA A 151 -10.20 12.29 6.52
N MET A 152 -10.65 13.48 6.14
CA MET A 152 -9.87 14.41 5.33
C MET A 152 -9.07 15.39 6.18
N ASP A 153 -9.68 15.89 7.26
CA ASP A 153 -9.07 16.88 8.15
C ASP A 153 -7.90 16.29 8.96
N SER A 154 -7.88 14.96 9.13
CA SER A 154 -6.82 14.23 9.81
C SER A 154 -5.55 14.03 8.96
N ILE A 155 -5.60 14.24 7.64
CA ILE A 155 -4.44 14.04 6.76
C ILE A 155 -3.36 15.08 7.09
N PRO A 156 -2.18 14.68 7.61
CA PRO A 156 -1.15 15.64 7.99
C PRO A 156 -0.49 16.28 6.78
N ALA A 157 0.01 17.51 6.93
CA ALA A 157 0.82 18.15 5.91
C ALA A 157 2.20 17.47 5.78
N ALA A 158 2.78 17.49 4.58
CA ALA A 158 4.07 16.84 4.31
C ALA A 158 5.19 17.35 5.23
N SER A 159 5.21 18.65 5.54
CA SER A 159 6.19 19.25 6.46
C SER A 159 6.10 18.72 7.90
N GLU A 160 4.89 18.41 8.36
CA GLU A 160 4.65 17.84 9.69
C GLU A 160 5.15 16.39 9.76
N VAL A 161 4.84 15.60 8.73
CA VAL A 161 5.33 14.22 8.61
C VAL A 161 6.86 14.19 8.55
N GLU A 162 7.49 15.09 7.79
CA GLU A 162 8.94 15.20 7.71
C GLU A 162 9.57 15.59 9.05
N ALA A 163 8.94 16.52 9.78
CA ALA A 163 9.38 16.90 11.11
C ALA A 163 9.33 15.70 12.07
N ARG A 164 8.24 14.93 12.04
CA ARG A 164 8.07 13.73 12.87
C ARG A 164 9.05 12.62 12.49
N CYS A 165 9.30 12.40 11.20
CA CYS A 165 10.31 11.43 10.75
C CYS A 165 11.72 11.75 11.25
N ARG A 166 12.08 13.05 11.37
CA ARG A 166 13.38 13.46 11.90
C ARG A 166 13.53 13.29 13.41
N SER A 167 12.44 13.11 14.14
CA SER A 167 12.42 12.94 15.59
C SER A 167 12.39 11.46 16.03
N LEU A 168 12.31 10.52 15.09
CA LEU A 168 12.32 9.07 15.33
C LEU A 168 13.74 8.50 15.26
#